data_9f4eb30a986da1594e0f22b18becc390
#
_entry.id   9f4eb30a986da1594e0f22b18becc390
#
_cell.length_a   1.000
_cell.length_b   1.000
_cell.length_c   1.000
_cell.angle_alpha   90.00
_cell.angle_beta   90.00
_cell.angle_gamma   90.00
#
_symmetry.space_group_name_H-M   'P 1'
#
loop_
_entity.id
_entity.type
_entity.pdbx_description
1 polymer ?
#
loop_
_entity_poly.entity_id
_entity_poly.type
_entity_poly.pdbx_seq_one_letter_code
_entity_poly.pdbx_strand_id
1 'polypeptide(L)'
;LVVLFLPWTQNISGYGQVTTLKPEQRPQSIQSTLPGRIEQWYVQEGAIVKKGDTILRISEVKSDYFDKNLVSRTGDQIDAKKSSVQAYDGKIEALSRQIDALKNEQTLKLEQGRNKLMQTKLKVMSDSIDFEAEKINLEIAIKQYERTKTLQEEGLKAVKDVEEKRLKLQASQAKLISQENKLLASKNDVINAKVELSSIKANYDDKIAKAQGDQFTAQSSQYDASAQVTKLENDYTNYEKRNSLLYITAPQNGFIN
;
A
#
# COMPACT_ATOMS: atom_id res chain seq x y z
N LEU A 1 7.30 15.30 -104.19
CA LEU A 1 5.89 15.10 -103.87
C LEU A 1 5.44 13.64 -104.10
N VAL A 2 5.96 12.88 -105.02
CA VAL A 2 5.57 11.48 -105.29
C VAL A 2 5.97 10.52 -104.13
N VAL A 3 7.09 10.76 -103.40
CA VAL A 3 7.57 9.91 -102.29
C VAL A 3 6.55 9.92 -101.07
N LEU A 4 5.68 10.92 -101.00
CA LEU A 4 4.70 11.06 -99.87
C LEU A 4 3.49 10.09 -99.98
N PHE A 5 3.28 9.48 -101.14
CA PHE A 5 2.18 8.56 -101.42
C PHE A 5 2.60 7.09 -101.59
N LEU A 6 3.87 6.78 -101.22
CA LEU A 6 4.33 5.38 -101.17
C LEU A 6 3.76 4.74 -99.89
N PRO A 7 3.34 3.47 -99.94
CA PRO A 7 2.85 2.78 -98.76
C PRO A 7 4.06 2.58 -97.76
N TRP A 8 4.03 3.35 -96.70
CA TRP A 8 4.99 3.30 -95.62
C TRP A 8 4.48 2.54 -94.44
N THR A 9 5.04 1.42 -94.07
CA THR A 9 4.67 0.65 -92.93
C THR A 9 5.66 0.92 -91.81
N GLN A 10 5.18 1.45 -90.69
CA GLN A 10 6.01 1.62 -89.52
C GLN A 10 5.96 0.32 -88.66
N ASN A 11 7.05 -0.40 -88.57
CA ASN A 11 7.13 -1.56 -87.69
C ASN A 11 7.68 -1.12 -86.33
N ILE A 12 6.88 -1.29 -85.31
CA ILE A 12 7.28 -1.07 -83.91
C ILE A 12 7.58 -2.46 -83.30
N SER A 13 8.83 -2.72 -82.97
CA SER A 13 9.23 -3.93 -82.30
C SER A 13 9.08 -3.72 -80.78
N GLY A 14 8.24 -4.50 -80.15
CA GLY A 14 8.07 -4.53 -78.70
C GLY A 14 8.55 -5.89 -78.13
N TYR A 15 9.33 -5.85 -77.13
CA TYR A 15 9.68 -7.06 -76.37
C TYR A 15 8.71 -7.22 -75.22
N GLY A 16 8.06 -8.36 -75.08
CA GLY A 16 7.18 -8.69 -74.01
C GLY A 16 7.38 -10.11 -73.54
N GLN A 17 7.19 -10.33 -72.24
CA GLN A 17 7.20 -11.69 -71.66
C GLN A 17 5.72 -12.10 -71.46
N VAL A 18 5.39 -13.32 -71.83
CA VAL A 18 4.10 -13.92 -71.53
C VAL A 18 4.11 -14.28 -70.04
N THR A 19 3.16 -13.68 -69.29
CA THR A 19 2.98 -13.94 -67.89
C THR A 19 1.52 -14.29 -67.58
N THR A 20 1.27 -14.82 -66.41
CA THR A 20 -0.11 -15.18 -65.98
C THR A 20 -0.97 -13.93 -65.77
N LEU A 21 -2.25 -14.03 -66.06
CA LEU A 21 -3.21 -12.93 -65.97
C LEU A 21 -3.40 -12.50 -64.50
N LYS A 22 -3.40 -13.46 -63.57
CA LYS A 22 -3.54 -13.21 -62.13
C LYS A 22 -2.19 -13.07 -61.47
N PRO A 23 -1.89 -11.97 -60.77
CA PRO A 23 -0.61 -11.78 -60.06
C PRO A 23 -0.27 -12.91 -59.07
N GLU A 24 -1.29 -13.51 -58.44
CA GLU A 24 -1.17 -14.62 -57.49
C GLU A 24 -0.63 -15.91 -58.14
N GLN A 25 -0.67 -16.03 -59.47
CA GLN A 25 -0.17 -17.20 -60.19
C GLN A 25 1.26 -17.01 -60.71
N ARG A 26 1.89 -15.87 -60.41
CA ARG A 26 3.29 -15.61 -60.80
C ARG A 26 4.23 -16.31 -59.84
N PRO A 27 5.40 -16.79 -60.30
CA PRO A 27 6.42 -17.28 -59.42
C PRO A 27 6.79 -16.27 -58.33
N GLN A 28 6.72 -16.63 -57.09
CA GLN A 28 7.07 -15.79 -55.94
C GLN A 28 8.26 -16.36 -55.18
N SER A 29 9.24 -15.51 -54.92
CA SER A 29 10.37 -15.88 -54.05
C SER A 29 9.95 -15.83 -52.60
N ILE A 30 10.02 -16.94 -51.87
CA ILE A 30 9.77 -17.01 -50.44
C ILE A 30 11.07 -16.63 -49.74
N GLN A 31 11.03 -15.48 -49.00
CA GLN A 31 12.18 -14.99 -48.25
C GLN A 31 11.97 -15.25 -46.74
N SER A 32 13.06 -15.68 -46.09
CA SER A 32 13.05 -15.76 -44.63
C SER A 32 13.07 -14.36 -44.03
N THR A 33 12.19 -14.13 -43.02
CA THR A 33 12.16 -12.89 -42.24
C THR A 33 13.29 -12.84 -41.20
N LEU A 34 13.76 -14.01 -40.77
CA LEU A 34 14.82 -14.15 -39.77
C LEU A 34 16.10 -14.68 -40.41
N PRO A 35 17.28 -14.15 -40.05
CA PRO A 35 18.54 -14.74 -40.44
C PRO A 35 18.76 -16.06 -39.71
N GLY A 36 19.02 -17.11 -40.43
CA GLY A 36 19.21 -18.44 -39.86
C GLY A 36 19.85 -19.42 -40.80
N ARG A 37 20.22 -20.59 -40.30
CA ARG A 37 20.67 -21.73 -41.08
C ARG A 37 19.51 -22.70 -41.28
N ILE A 38 19.35 -23.23 -42.50
CA ILE A 38 18.37 -24.27 -42.78
C ILE A 38 18.72 -25.51 -41.97
N GLU A 39 17.79 -25.93 -41.11
CA GLU A 39 17.93 -27.11 -40.26
C GLU A 39 17.31 -28.34 -40.95
N GLN A 40 16.13 -28.16 -41.54
CA GLN A 40 15.39 -29.25 -42.15
C GLN A 40 14.51 -28.79 -43.32
N TRP A 41 14.48 -29.55 -44.41
CA TRP A 41 13.51 -29.44 -45.46
C TRP A 41 12.39 -30.43 -45.30
N TYR A 42 11.14 -30.01 -45.49
CA TYR A 42 9.93 -30.85 -45.41
C TYR A 42 9.38 -31.20 -46.79
N VAL A 43 9.81 -30.47 -47.83
CA VAL A 43 9.34 -30.63 -49.20
C VAL A 43 10.52 -30.77 -50.14
N GLN A 44 10.30 -31.39 -51.31
CA GLN A 44 11.30 -31.55 -52.38
C GLN A 44 10.91 -30.65 -53.56
N GLU A 45 11.89 -30.39 -54.43
CA GLU A 45 11.67 -29.68 -55.70
C GLU A 45 10.63 -30.43 -56.55
N GLY A 46 9.67 -29.71 -57.15
CA GLY A 46 8.56 -30.27 -57.88
C GLY A 46 7.38 -30.69 -57.02
N ALA A 47 7.45 -30.63 -55.68
CA ALA A 47 6.35 -30.99 -54.79
C ALA A 47 5.18 -29.99 -54.89
N ILE A 48 3.98 -30.52 -54.83
CA ILE A 48 2.74 -29.73 -54.67
C ILE A 48 2.57 -29.34 -53.22
N VAL A 49 2.40 -28.03 -52.96
CA VAL A 49 2.17 -27.50 -51.64
C VAL A 49 0.86 -26.72 -51.57
N LYS A 50 0.18 -26.79 -50.44
CA LYS A 50 -0.99 -25.98 -50.13
C LYS A 50 -0.58 -24.77 -49.30
N LYS A 51 -1.39 -23.71 -49.36
CA LYS A 51 -1.20 -22.56 -48.48
C LYS A 51 -1.15 -22.98 -47.03
N GLY A 52 -0.06 -22.62 -46.32
CA GLY A 52 0.18 -22.94 -44.92
C GLY A 52 1.04 -24.19 -44.69
N ASP A 53 1.30 -25.01 -45.72
CA ASP A 53 2.21 -26.15 -45.58
C ASP A 53 3.63 -25.68 -45.23
N THR A 54 4.28 -26.34 -44.29
CA THR A 54 5.67 -26.03 -43.90
C THR A 54 6.64 -26.52 -44.97
N ILE A 55 7.42 -25.61 -45.51
CA ILE A 55 8.40 -25.91 -46.55
C ILE A 55 9.75 -26.31 -45.91
N LEU A 56 10.23 -25.46 -44.98
CA LEU A 56 11.50 -25.72 -44.30
C LEU A 56 11.50 -25.12 -42.91
N ARG A 57 12.41 -25.58 -42.06
CA ARG A 57 12.71 -25.02 -40.75
C ARG A 57 14.11 -24.40 -40.77
N ILE A 58 14.19 -23.21 -40.18
CA ILE A 58 15.47 -22.53 -39.93
C ILE A 58 15.83 -22.63 -38.46
N SER A 59 17.12 -22.77 -38.16
CA SER A 59 17.67 -22.58 -36.83
C SER A 59 18.23 -21.19 -36.69
N GLU A 60 17.97 -20.55 -35.57
CA GLU A 60 18.43 -19.22 -35.20
C GLU A 60 19.97 -19.24 -35.04
N VAL A 61 20.66 -18.18 -35.52
CA VAL A 61 22.11 -18.01 -35.34
C VAL A 61 22.42 -17.10 -34.14
N LYS A 62 21.43 -16.34 -33.65
CA LYS A 62 21.63 -15.40 -32.57
C LYS A 62 21.56 -16.09 -31.22
N SER A 63 22.60 -15.92 -30.39
CA SER A 63 22.79 -16.60 -29.10
C SER A 63 21.63 -16.41 -28.11
N ASP A 64 20.99 -15.24 -28.15
CA ASP A 64 19.89 -14.87 -27.24
C ASP A 64 18.63 -15.76 -27.38
N TYR A 65 18.52 -16.52 -28.49
CA TYR A 65 17.38 -17.36 -28.85
C TYR A 65 17.73 -18.85 -29.02
N PHE A 66 18.87 -19.27 -28.53
CA PHE A 66 19.27 -20.69 -28.62
C PHE A 66 18.49 -21.60 -27.68
N ASP A 67 17.86 -21.05 -26.65
CA ASP A 67 17.09 -21.87 -25.72
C ASP A 67 15.75 -22.29 -26.35
N LYS A 68 15.63 -23.55 -26.65
CA LYS A 68 14.39 -24.15 -27.20
C LYS A 68 13.19 -24.01 -26.26
N ASN A 69 13.44 -23.83 -24.96
CA ASN A 69 12.42 -23.70 -23.94
C ASN A 69 12.15 -22.25 -23.53
N LEU A 70 12.68 -21.27 -24.28
CA LEU A 70 12.59 -19.84 -23.93
C LEU A 70 11.13 -19.40 -23.75
N VAL A 71 10.23 -19.78 -24.65
CA VAL A 71 8.79 -19.47 -24.58
C VAL A 71 8.16 -20.06 -23.31
N SER A 72 8.39 -21.36 -23.03
CA SER A 72 7.87 -22.01 -21.84
C SER A 72 8.37 -21.38 -20.55
N ARG A 73 9.70 -21.13 -20.45
CA ARG A 73 10.30 -20.50 -19.27
C ARG A 73 9.79 -19.08 -19.05
N THR A 74 9.55 -18.33 -20.13
CA THR A 74 8.96 -16.98 -20.02
C THR A 74 7.51 -17.09 -19.52
N GLY A 75 6.75 -18.10 -19.96
CA GLY A 75 5.42 -18.41 -19.43
C GLY A 75 5.46 -18.69 -17.93
N ASP A 76 6.36 -19.56 -17.47
CA ASP A 76 6.53 -19.89 -16.05
C ASP A 76 6.91 -18.63 -15.22
N GLN A 77 7.72 -17.74 -15.79
CA GLN A 77 8.07 -16.45 -15.15
C GLN A 77 6.85 -15.52 -15.03
N ILE A 78 5.99 -15.48 -16.04
CA ILE A 78 4.74 -14.72 -16.00
C ILE A 78 3.85 -15.22 -14.87
N ASP A 79 3.66 -16.55 -14.75
CA ASP A 79 2.81 -17.14 -13.73
C ASP A 79 3.37 -16.90 -12.32
N ALA A 80 4.68 -17.02 -12.14
CA ALA A 80 5.34 -16.68 -10.88
C ALA A 80 5.16 -15.20 -10.51
N LYS A 81 5.28 -14.28 -11.47
CA LYS A 81 5.05 -12.85 -11.24
C LYS A 81 3.59 -12.50 -10.98
N LYS A 82 2.65 -13.13 -11.67
CA LYS A 82 1.20 -13.02 -11.38
C LYS A 82 0.87 -13.47 -9.95
N SER A 83 1.47 -14.57 -9.52
CA SER A 83 1.35 -15.05 -8.13
C SER A 83 1.93 -14.04 -7.13
N SER A 84 3.03 -13.34 -7.47
CA SER A 84 3.57 -12.26 -6.65
C SER A 84 2.60 -11.07 -6.54
N VAL A 85 1.94 -10.68 -7.63
CA VAL A 85 0.91 -9.62 -7.61
C VAL A 85 -0.22 -9.99 -6.66
N GLN A 86 -0.75 -11.23 -6.75
CA GLN A 86 -1.79 -11.72 -5.84
C GLN A 86 -1.35 -11.74 -4.36
N ALA A 87 -0.08 -12.08 -4.10
CA ALA A 87 0.47 -12.04 -2.74
C ALA A 87 0.52 -10.61 -2.18
N TYR A 88 0.87 -9.62 -3.02
CA TYR A 88 0.81 -8.20 -2.62
C TYR A 88 -0.63 -7.72 -2.40
N ASP A 89 -1.59 -8.14 -3.21
CA ASP A 89 -3.03 -7.86 -2.99
C ASP A 89 -3.48 -8.36 -1.62
N GLY A 90 -3.16 -9.61 -1.29
CA GLY A 90 -3.46 -10.19 0.02
C GLY A 90 -2.79 -9.43 1.17
N LYS A 91 -1.55 -8.97 0.97
CA LYS A 91 -0.83 -8.15 1.97
C LYS A 91 -1.49 -6.79 2.17
N ILE A 92 -1.88 -6.11 1.10
CA ILE A 92 -2.58 -4.80 1.15
C ILE A 92 -3.91 -4.94 1.90
N GLU A 93 -4.67 -5.99 1.62
CA GLU A 93 -5.94 -6.27 2.32
C GLU A 93 -5.73 -6.57 3.82
N ALA A 94 -4.70 -7.36 4.15
CA ALA A 94 -4.35 -7.65 5.55
C ALA A 94 -3.95 -6.38 6.32
N LEU A 95 -3.15 -5.50 5.70
CA LEU A 95 -2.76 -4.21 6.27
C LEU A 95 -3.97 -3.26 6.42
N SER A 96 -4.92 -3.26 5.48
CA SER A 96 -6.16 -2.50 5.60
C SER A 96 -6.97 -2.95 6.84
N ARG A 97 -7.14 -4.27 7.01
CA ARG A 97 -7.81 -4.82 8.20
C ARG A 97 -7.07 -4.48 9.49
N GLN A 98 -5.73 -4.49 9.47
CA GLN A 98 -4.92 -4.09 10.62
C GLN A 98 -5.11 -2.60 10.98
N ILE A 99 -5.17 -1.71 9.99
CA ILE A 99 -5.43 -0.28 10.19
C ILE A 99 -6.79 -0.07 10.84
N ASP A 100 -7.82 -0.75 10.36
CA ASP A 100 -9.17 -0.65 10.91
C ASP A 100 -9.25 -1.20 12.34
N ALA A 101 -8.56 -2.29 12.64
CA ALA A 101 -8.44 -2.83 13.99
C ALA A 101 -7.75 -1.84 14.94
N LEU A 102 -6.65 -1.20 14.50
CA LEU A 102 -5.93 -0.19 15.28
C LEU A 102 -6.80 1.05 15.56
N LYS A 103 -7.60 1.52 14.60
CA LYS A 103 -8.55 2.63 14.78
C LYS A 103 -9.64 2.30 15.80
N ASN A 104 -10.17 1.09 15.73
CA ASN A 104 -11.17 0.62 16.69
C ASN A 104 -10.58 0.51 18.11
N GLU A 105 -9.37 -0.05 18.22
CA GLU A 105 -8.66 -0.14 19.50
C GLU A 105 -8.34 1.25 20.06
N GLN A 106 -7.88 2.19 19.22
CA GLN A 106 -7.67 3.59 19.60
C GLN A 106 -8.95 4.19 20.20
N THR A 107 -10.08 4.00 19.54
CA THR A 107 -11.37 4.53 20.00
C THR A 107 -11.73 3.99 21.39
N LEU A 108 -11.61 2.68 21.60
CA LEU A 108 -11.89 2.05 22.89
C LEU A 108 -10.92 2.52 23.99
N LYS A 109 -9.63 2.65 23.67
CA LYS A 109 -8.63 3.14 24.63
C LYS A 109 -8.82 4.61 24.98
N LEU A 110 -9.21 5.44 24.04
CA LEU A 110 -9.55 6.83 24.28
C LEU A 110 -10.80 6.96 25.17
N GLU A 111 -11.80 6.09 24.98
CA GLU A 111 -12.99 6.06 25.83
C GLU A 111 -12.65 5.63 27.26
N GLN A 112 -11.83 4.60 27.44
CA GLN A 112 -11.29 4.23 28.76
C GLN A 112 -10.56 5.39 29.44
N GLY A 113 -9.68 6.08 28.69
CA GLY A 113 -8.94 7.24 29.18
C GLY A 113 -9.86 8.41 29.58
N ARG A 114 -10.92 8.67 28.80
CA ARG A 114 -11.93 9.69 29.12
C ARG A 114 -12.71 9.34 30.40
N ASN A 115 -13.07 8.07 30.57
CA ASN A 115 -13.77 7.61 31.78
C ASN A 115 -12.86 7.76 33.02
N LYS A 116 -11.56 7.42 32.93
CA LYS A 116 -10.60 7.65 34.00
C LYS A 116 -10.42 9.14 34.30
N LEU A 117 -10.35 10.00 33.29
CA LEU A 117 -10.30 11.45 33.47
C LEU A 117 -11.58 11.97 34.18
N MET A 118 -12.74 11.44 33.84
CA MET A 118 -13.99 11.80 34.51
C MET A 118 -14.00 11.40 35.99
N GLN A 119 -13.54 10.17 36.31
CA GLN A 119 -13.41 9.69 37.68
C GLN A 119 -12.45 10.58 38.51
N THR A 120 -11.28 10.94 37.95
CA THR A 120 -10.35 11.83 38.66
C THR A 120 -10.91 13.23 38.86
N LYS A 121 -11.67 13.78 37.91
CA LYS A 121 -12.39 15.05 38.09
C LYS A 121 -13.45 15.00 39.23
N LEU A 122 -14.19 13.90 39.29
CA LEU A 122 -15.17 13.69 40.38
C LEU A 122 -14.47 13.61 41.74
N LYS A 123 -13.30 12.95 41.81
CA LYS A 123 -12.47 12.90 43.03
C LYS A 123 -12.01 14.31 43.46
N VAL A 124 -11.53 15.15 42.51
CA VAL A 124 -11.16 16.54 42.79
C VAL A 124 -12.36 17.30 43.35
N MET A 125 -13.56 17.12 42.79
CA MET A 125 -14.77 17.76 43.28
C MET A 125 -15.08 17.33 44.72
N SER A 126 -14.99 16.05 45.06
CA SER A 126 -15.17 15.52 46.42
C SER A 126 -14.12 16.09 47.37
N ASP A 127 -12.83 16.01 47.03
CA ASP A 127 -11.73 16.49 47.86
C ASP A 127 -11.79 18.03 48.05
N SER A 128 -12.37 18.77 47.07
CA SER A 128 -12.61 20.20 47.20
C SER A 128 -13.72 20.54 48.20
N ILE A 129 -14.77 19.74 48.21
CA ILE A 129 -15.88 19.90 49.21
C ILE A 129 -15.36 19.60 50.62
N ASP A 130 -14.57 18.49 50.76
CA ASP A 130 -13.99 18.13 52.06
C ASP A 130 -13.01 19.24 52.54
N PHE A 131 -12.20 19.83 51.67
CA PHE A 131 -11.30 20.92 51.98
C PHE A 131 -12.08 22.17 52.48
N GLU A 132 -13.17 22.53 51.83
CA GLU A 132 -13.99 23.67 52.26
C GLU A 132 -14.67 23.39 53.59
N ALA A 133 -15.10 22.15 53.84
CA ALA A 133 -15.64 21.75 55.14
C ALA A 133 -14.61 21.88 56.28
N GLU A 134 -13.35 21.43 56.04
CA GLU A 134 -12.30 21.58 57.08
C GLU A 134 -11.88 23.04 57.28
N LYS A 135 -11.99 23.89 56.26
CA LYS A 135 -11.78 25.35 56.38
C LYS A 135 -12.81 26.00 57.27
N ILE A 136 -14.09 25.62 57.13
CA ILE A 136 -15.18 26.09 58.05
C ILE A 136 -14.91 25.57 59.46
N ASN A 137 -14.52 24.29 59.64
CA ASN A 137 -14.17 23.73 60.93
C ASN A 137 -13.04 24.49 61.64
N LEU A 138 -12.02 24.91 60.88
CA LEU A 138 -10.92 25.74 61.41
C LEU A 138 -11.42 27.11 61.86
N GLU A 139 -12.27 27.78 61.04
CA GLU A 139 -12.86 29.07 61.41
C GLU A 139 -13.65 29.00 62.70
N ILE A 140 -14.46 27.95 62.87
CA ILE A 140 -15.19 27.69 64.11
C ILE A 140 -14.23 27.49 65.28
N ALA A 141 -13.16 26.70 65.10
CA ALA A 141 -12.15 26.47 66.13
C ALA A 141 -11.42 27.76 66.59
N ILE A 142 -11.12 28.64 65.62
CA ILE A 142 -10.49 29.96 65.88
C ILE A 142 -11.46 30.79 66.74
N LYS A 143 -12.72 30.95 66.32
CA LYS A 143 -13.72 31.71 67.08
C LYS A 143 -13.96 31.18 68.48
N GLN A 144 -13.96 29.85 68.69
CA GLN A 144 -14.08 29.21 69.96
C GLN A 144 -12.89 29.49 70.89
N TYR A 145 -11.68 29.39 70.30
CA TYR A 145 -10.45 29.67 71.03
C TYR A 145 -10.40 31.15 71.47
N GLU A 146 -10.63 32.10 70.58
CA GLU A 146 -10.66 33.54 70.87
C GLU A 146 -11.67 33.87 71.98
N ARG A 147 -12.95 33.39 71.87
CA ARG A 147 -14.00 33.59 72.84
C ARG A 147 -13.55 33.04 74.22
N THR A 148 -13.01 31.83 74.23
CA THR A 148 -12.61 31.20 75.50
C THR A 148 -11.44 31.93 76.16
N LYS A 149 -10.51 32.47 75.36
CA LYS A 149 -9.40 33.28 75.78
C LYS A 149 -9.89 34.60 76.43
N THR A 150 -10.82 35.35 75.77
CA THR A 150 -11.39 36.58 76.36
C THR A 150 -12.11 36.31 77.68
N LEU A 151 -12.94 35.24 77.80
CA LEU A 151 -13.58 34.85 79.01
C LEU A 151 -12.59 34.45 80.11
N GLN A 152 -11.44 33.91 79.78
CA GLN A 152 -10.42 33.60 80.80
C GLN A 152 -9.76 34.90 81.27
N GLU A 153 -9.50 35.89 80.42
CA GLU A 153 -8.93 37.19 80.73
C GLU A 153 -9.94 37.95 81.70
N GLU A 154 -11.22 37.72 81.51
CA GLU A 154 -12.27 38.28 82.40
C GLU A 154 -12.44 37.47 83.68
N GLY A 155 -11.71 36.42 83.92
CA GLY A 155 -11.79 35.55 85.11
C GLY A 155 -12.97 34.56 85.13
N LEU A 156 -13.67 34.40 83.98
CA LEU A 156 -14.89 33.58 83.92
C LEU A 156 -14.61 32.14 83.43
N LYS A 157 -13.36 31.84 82.97
CA LYS A 157 -12.94 30.52 82.52
C LYS A 157 -11.58 30.14 83.08
N ALA A 158 -11.36 28.81 83.23
CA ALA A 158 -10.07 28.27 83.68
C ALA A 158 -9.03 28.25 82.58
N VAL A 159 -7.76 28.37 82.93
CA VAL A 159 -6.63 28.26 81.94
C VAL A 159 -6.68 26.93 81.18
N LYS A 160 -7.06 25.86 81.84
CA LYS A 160 -7.23 24.52 81.23
C LYS A 160 -8.23 24.55 80.04
N ASP A 161 -9.32 25.34 80.11
CA ASP A 161 -10.28 25.44 79.03
C ASP A 161 -9.67 26.10 77.79
N VAL A 162 -8.81 27.09 78.00
CA VAL A 162 -8.09 27.77 76.91
C VAL A 162 -7.11 26.82 76.27
N GLU A 163 -6.36 26.04 77.05
CA GLU A 163 -5.43 25.04 76.52
C GLU A 163 -6.12 23.97 75.74
N GLU A 164 -7.30 23.49 76.17
CA GLU A 164 -8.10 22.53 75.44
C GLU A 164 -8.56 23.10 74.08
N LYS A 165 -9.00 24.35 74.02
CA LYS A 165 -9.40 25.01 72.75
C LYS A 165 -8.22 25.27 71.83
N ARG A 166 -7.03 25.57 72.38
CA ARG A 166 -5.79 25.70 71.63
C ARG A 166 -5.37 24.39 71.00
N LEU A 167 -5.44 23.26 71.70
CA LEU A 167 -5.18 21.94 71.13
C LEU A 167 -6.13 21.60 70.01
N LYS A 168 -7.43 21.92 70.16
CA LYS A 168 -8.47 21.73 69.15
C LYS A 168 -8.19 22.58 67.89
N LEU A 169 -7.76 23.83 68.05
CA LEU A 169 -7.39 24.71 66.98
C LEU A 169 -6.19 24.14 66.21
N GLN A 170 -5.14 23.68 66.91
CA GLN A 170 -3.96 23.03 66.27
C GLN A 170 -4.36 21.77 65.52
N ALA A 171 -5.26 20.94 66.05
CA ALA A 171 -5.76 19.74 65.40
C ALA A 171 -6.55 20.10 64.14
N SER A 172 -7.39 21.16 64.15
CA SER A 172 -8.12 21.62 62.94
C SER A 172 -7.18 22.18 61.87
N GLN A 173 -6.10 22.92 62.28
CA GLN A 173 -5.08 23.37 61.32
C GLN A 173 -4.37 22.21 60.63
N ALA A 174 -3.98 21.18 61.39
CA ALA A 174 -3.32 20.00 60.83
C ALA A 174 -4.24 19.24 59.88
N LYS A 175 -5.53 19.13 60.21
CA LYS A 175 -6.55 18.52 59.30
C LYS A 175 -6.69 19.31 57.99
N LEU A 176 -6.79 20.64 58.06
CA LEU A 176 -6.90 21.49 56.87
C LEU A 176 -5.68 21.27 55.94
N ILE A 177 -4.44 21.29 56.48
CA ILE A 177 -3.23 21.06 55.68
C ILE A 177 -3.26 19.64 55.06
N SER A 178 -3.68 18.63 55.80
CA SER A 178 -3.83 17.27 55.26
C SER A 178 -4.82 17.21 54.10
N GLN A 179 -5.98 17.89 54.22
CA GLN A 179 -6.97 17.89 53.16
C GLN A 179 -6.56 18.73 51.96
N GLU A 180 -5.81 19.83 52.16
CA GLU A 180 -5.19 20.61 51.09
C GLU A 180 -4.25 19.77 50.28
N ASN A 181 -3.36 19.01 50.95
CA ASN A 181 -2.44 18.09 50.28
C ASN A 181 -3.16 17.01 49.46
N LYS A 182 -4.29 16.46 50.02
CA LYS A 182 -5.13 15.48 49.35
C LYS A 182 -5.78 16.08 48.09
N LEU A 183 -6.31 17.31 48.19
CA LEU A 183 -6.85 18.04 47.04
C LEU A 183 -5.79 18.34 45.97
N LEU A 184 -4.56 18.70 46.37
CA LEU A 184 -3.47 18.92 45.45
C LEU A 184 -3.07 17.61 44.74
N ALA A 185 -3.00 16.50 45.46
CA ALA A 185 -2.75 15.19 44.87
C ALA A 185 -3.81 14.80 43.84
N SER A 186 -5.10 14.98 44.16
CA SER A 186 -6.18 14.67 43.22
C SER A 186 -6.19 15.59 41.97
N LYS A 187 -5.79 16.86 42.10
CA LYS A 187 -5.57 17.76 40.96
C LYS A 187 -4.43 17.26 40.06
N ASN A 188 -3.33 16.76 40.65
CA ASN A 188 -2.23 16.16 39.88
C ASN A 188 -2.70 14.87 39.17
N ASP A 189 -3.58 14.06 39.78
CA ASP A 189 -4.18 12.89 39.15
C ASP A 189 -4.96 13.27 37.87
N VAL A 190 -5.65 14.41 37.86
CA VAL A 190 -6.36 14.92 36.68
C VAL A 190 -5.37 15.30 35.56
N ILE A 191 -4.24 15.94 35.93
CA ILE A 191 -3.20 16.30 34.96
C ILE A 191 -2.59 15.04 34.36
N ASN A 192 -2.24 14.06 35.17
CA ASN A 192 -1.72 12.77 34.73
C ASN A 192 -2.69 12.04 33.82
N ALA A 193 -3.98 12.00 34.13
CA ALA A 193 -5.00 11.38 33.30
C ALA A 193 -5.16 12.10 31.92
N LYS A 194 -4.98 13.43 31.86
CA LYS A 194 -4.95 14.17 30.59
C LYS A 194 -3.72 13.83 29.74
N VAL A 195 -2.55 13.75 30.39
CA VAL A 195 -1.29 13.37 29.70
C VAL A 195 -1.41 11.94 29.17
N GLU A 196 -1.93 11.02 29.97
CA GLU A 196 -2.17 9.63 29.55
C GLU A 196 -3.10 9.56 28.33
N LEU A 197 -4.20 10.33 28.31
CA LEU A 197 -5.11 10.40 27.17
C LEU A 197 -4.40 10.88 25.89
N SER A 198 -3.56 11.92 26.00
CA SER A 198 -2.78 12.44 24.89
C SER A 198 -1.74 11.44 24.39
N SER A 199 -1.09 10.73 25.32
CA SER A 199 -0.11 9.69 25.01
C SER A 199 -0.74 8.50 24.28
N ILE A 200 -1.94 8.06 24.73
CA ILE A 200 -2.70 7.01 24.03
C ILE A 200 -2.97 7.42 22.58
N LYS A 201 -3.48 8.65 22.38
CA LYS A 201 -3.75 9.15 21.01
C LYS A 201 -2.51 9.13 20.15
N ALA A 202 -1.41 9.74 20.61
CA ALA A 202 -0.16 9.84 19.85
C ALA A 202 0.42 8.44 19.50
N ASN A 203 0.36 7.49 20.44
CA ASN A 203 0.86 6.13 20.23
C ASN A 203 0.08 5.37 19.14
N TYR A 204 -1.26 5.52 19.13
CA TYR A 204 -2.08 4.88 18.08
C TYR A 204 -1.97 5.59 16.75
N ASP A 205 -1.87 6.93 16.73
CA ASP A 205 -1.63 7.69 15.50
C ASP A 205 -0.31 7.26 14.83
N ASP A 206 0.76 7.05 15.61
CA ASP A 206 2.04 6.52 15.13
C ASP A 206 1.91 5.11 14.55
N LYS A 207 1.25 4.18 15.28
CA LYS A 207 1.01 2.82 14.81
C LYS A 207 0.20 2.78 13.51
N ILE A 208 -0.85 3.62 13.40
CA ILE A 208 -1.68 3.71 12.20
C ILE A 208 -0.87 4.27 11.05
N ALA A 209 -0.09 5.34 11.25
CA ALA A 209 0.76 5.93 10.23
C ALA A 209 1.81 4.93 9.71
N LYS A 210 2.40 4.13 10.60
CA LYS A 210 3.33 3.06 10.23
C LYS A 210 2.65 1.99 9.38
N ALA A 211 1.49 1.49 9.80
CA ALA A 211 0.75 0.48 9.03
C ALA A 211 0.30 1.02 7.66
N GLN A 212 -0.05 2.31 7.56
CA GLN A 212 -0.34 2.98 6.28
C GLN A 212 0.91 3.07 5.40
N GLY A 213 2.07 3.40 5.97
CA GLY A 213 3.35 3.40 5.25
C GLY A 213 3.70 2.02 4.68
N ASP A 214 3.49 0.97 5.47
CA ASP A 214 3.69 -0.42 5.03
C ASP A 214 2.70 -0.79 3.91
N GLN A 215 1.45 -0.31 3.97
CA GLN A 215 0.44 -0.51 2.93
C GLN A 215 0.84 0.17 1.62
N PHE A 216 1.30 1.43 1.65
CA PHE A 216 1.78 2.13 0.46
C PHE A 216 3.02 1.46 -0.14
N THR A 217 3.92 0.94 0.70
CA THR A 217 5.09 0.18 0.24
C THR A 217 4.66 -1.11 -0.48
N ALA A 218 3.70 -1.84 0.08
CA ALA A 218 3.15 -3.04 -0.55
C ALA A 218 2.46 -2.72 -1.89
N GLN A 219 1.73 -1.60 -1.95
CA GLN A 219 1.07 -1.13 -3.17
C GLN A 219 2.07 -0.73 -4.27
N SER A 220 3.16 -0.04 -3.91
CA SER A 220 4.24 0.26 -4.85
C SER A 220 4.87 -1.02 -5.40
N SER A 221 5.15 -2.00 -4.53
CA SER A 221 5.71 -3.30 -4.95
C SER A 221 4.75 -4.09 -5.85
N GLN A 222 3.44 -3.97 -5.62
CA GLN A 222 2.41 -4.56 -6.49
C GLN A 222 2.43 -3.96 -7.89
N TYR A 223 2.53 -2.62 -8.00
CA TYR A 223 2.63 -1.94 -9.29
C TYR A 223 3.89 -2.30 -10.04
N ASP A 224 5.03 -2.40 -9.34
CA ASP A 224 6.29 -2.84 -9.94
C ASP A 224 6.20 -4.29 -10.45
N ALA A 225 5.59 -5.18 -9.68
CA ALA A 225 5.36 -6.57 -10.10
C ALA A 225 4.42 -6.63 -11.31
N SER A 226 3.36 -5.82 -11.35
CA SER A 226 2.42 -5.74 -12.48
C SER A 226 3.07 -5.22 -13.74
N ALA A 227 3.94 -4.20 -13.63
CA ALA A 227 4.73 -3.69 -14.76
C ALA A 227 5.67 -4.77 -15.32
N GLN A 228 6.28 -5.57 -14.43
CA GLN A 228 7.12 -6.70 -14.86
C GLN A 228 6.30 -7.80 -15.55
N VAL A 229 5.07 -8.10 -15.11
CA VAL A 229 4.16 -9.02 -15.82
C VAL A 229 3.92 -8.53 -17.23
N THR A 230 3.53 -7.26 -17.40
CA THR A 230 3.29 -6.67 -18.73
C THR A 230 4.52 -6.77 -19.64
N LYS A 231 5.72 -6.51 -19.11
CA LYS A 231 6.97 -6.65 -19.86
C LYS A 231 7.20 -8.09 -20.30
N LEU A 232 7.05 -9.05 -19.38
CA LEU A 232 7.23 -10.47 -19.69
C LEU A 232 6.17 -11.00 -20.68
N GLU A 233 4.94 -10.52 -20.63
CA GLU A 233 3.88 -10.85 -21.61
C GLU A 233 4.22 -10.32 -23.01
N ASN A 234 4.78 -9.12 -23.11
CA ASN A 234 5.29 -8.59 -24.38
C ASN A 234 6.46 -9.44 -24.90
N ASP A 235 7.42 -9.80 -24.05
CA ASP A 235 8.55 -10.64 -24.41
C ASP A 235 8.06 -12.02 -24.85
N TYR A 236 7.13 -12.63 -24.12
CA TYR A 236 6.50 -13.92 -24.48
C TYR A 236 5.86 -13.87 -25.87
N THR A 237 5.06 -12.86 -26.14
CA THR A 237 4.40 -12.67 -27.45
C THR A 237 5.41 -12.52 -28.58
N ASN A 238 6.51 -11.78 -28.33
CA ASN A 238 7.59 -11.62 -29.29
C ASN A 238 8.34 -12.95 -29.55
N TYR A 239 8.63 -13.71 -28.49
CA TYR A 239 9.28 -15.01 -28.62
C TYR A 239 8.39 -16.04 -29.32
N GLU A 240 7.09 -16.05 -29.02
CA GLU A 240 6.11 -16.92 -29.68
C GLU A 240 6.02 -16.63 -31.19
N LYS A 241 5.87 -15.35 -31.55
CA LYS A 241 5.89 -14.93 -32.96
C LYS A 241 7.22 -15.28 -33.63
N ARG A 242 8.34 -15.03 -32.95
CA ARG A 242 9.65 -15.34 -33.48
C ARG A 242 9.80 -16.85 -33.72
N ASN A 243 9.36 -17.67 -32.78
CA ASN A 243 9.38 -19.13 -32.91
C ASN A 243 8.50 -19.61 -34.08
N SER A 244 7.36 -18.99 -34.35
CA SER A 244 6.52 -19.31 -35.51
C SER A 244 7.21 -18.95 -36.85
N LEU A 245 8.03 -17.87 -36.89
CA LEU A 245 8.76 -17.45 -38.07
C LEU A 245 9.95 -18.35 -38.43
N LEU A 246 10.34 -19.27 -37.51
CA LEU A 246 11.36 -20.28 -37.83
C LEU A 246 10.83 -21.34 -38.82
N TYR A 247 9.54 -21.47 -38.98
CA TYR A 247 8.90 -22.35 -39.93
C TYR A 247 8.48 -21.51 -41.13
N ILE A 248 9.12 -21.76 -42.27
CA ILE A 248 8.74 -21.10 -43.51
C ILE A 248 7.62 -21.89 -44.17
N THR A 249 6.48 -21.24 -44.34
CA THR A 249 5.28 -21.85 -44.89
C THR A 249 4.94 -21.34 -46.28
N ALA A 250 4.23 -22.14 -47.06
CA ALA A 250 3.76 -21.77 -48.39
C ALA A 250 2.69 -20.63 -48.29
N PRO A 251 2.90 -19.48 -48.96
CA PRO A 251 1.95 -18.37 -48.94
C PRO A 251 0.69 -18.63 -49.76
N GLN A 252 0.80 -19.57 -50.71
CA GLN A 252 -0.29 -19.94 -51.64
C GLN A 252 -0.12 -21.39 -52.10
N ASN A 253 -1.15 -21.93 -52.76
CA ASN A 253 -1.09 -23.24 -53.40
C ASN A 253 -0.19 -23.17 -54.62
N GLY A 254 0.71 -24.14 -54.85
CA GLY A 254 1.59 -24.14 -55.98
C GLY A 254 2.58 -25.32 -55.98
N PHE A 255 3.60 -25.19 -56.82
CA PHE A 255 4.72 -26.16 -56.91
C PHE A 255 5.98 -25.46 -56.38
N ILE A 256 6.81 -26.22 -55.72
CA ILE A 256 8.17 -25.77 -55.34
C ILE A 256 9.07 -25.91 -56.56
N ASN A 257 9.78 -24.83 -56.88
CA ASN A 257 10.67 -24.78 -58.02
C ASN A 257 12.11 -24.50 -57.57
#